data_7d9af7732f61c8950d1fe8405ef74a65
#
_entry.id   7d9af7732f61c8950d1fe8405ef74a65
#
_cell.length_a   1.000
_cell.length_b   1.000
_cell.length_c   1.000
_cell.angle_alpha   90.00
_cell.angle_beta   90.00
_cell.angle_gamma   90.00
#
_symmetry.space_group_name_H-M   'P 1'
#
loop_
_entity.id
_entity.type
_entity.pdbx_description
1 polymer ?
#
loop_
_entity_poly.entity_id
_entity_poly.type
_entity_poly.pdbx_seq_one_letter_code
_entity_poly.pdbx_strand_id
1 'polypeptide(L)'
;MKIAVIGAGVTGITTAYFLRKSGHEVTVIDANMHPAMLASHANGGQLSSSNAEVWNSWSNVYKGIKWSFKRDAPLKLRYDLDFKKYKWLLQFIANIKHAKQNTIETTRMAMESIHLMRTEFADIDYDQSDCGIMHIYKSEKDLIHARKMTEWYKEGGLHRSEINPNMIKLKEPKINVDDCVGGMWTGYDAVGDIHKFCVNLAKKCESMGVKFRYDTRIDWYHKAPVGLSRKMKRWRLTDRNNNDLHYEGLVICAGVYSRKIGRELGDRIPIYPVKGYSVSIDIKGQEEHAPKVSLLDDDAKIVTSTLGDKLRVAGTAEFHGQNRDIRIDRITPLMNWVRKYFPKLELRDYKSWAGLRPMTPNMMPIVKVGKCPNVWYNTGHGHLGWTLSAYTAKQITEIINE
;
A
#
# COMPACT_ATOMS: atom_id res chain seq x y z
N MET A 1 12.59 23.04 11.11
CA MET A 1 12.75 22.14 12.29
C MET A 1 13.62 20.95 11.94
N LYS A 2 14.26 20.34 12.94
CA LYS A 2 14.94 19.05 12.80
C LYS A 2 13.97 17.92 13.09
N ILE A 3 13.59 17.16 12.07
CA ILE A 3 12.51 16.16 12.12
C ILE A 3 13.07 14.75 11.87
N ALA A 4 12.65 13.79 12.72
CA ALA A 4 12.86 12.37 12.44
C ALA A 4 11.60 11.77 11.78
N VAL A 5 11.79 11.09 10.67
CA VAL A 5 10.78 10.25 10.02
C VAL A 5 11.08 8.79 10.38
N ILE A 6 10.15 8.14 11.08
CA ILE A 6 10.33 6.75 11.54
C ILE A 6 9.71 5.79 10.54
N GLY A 7 10.57 5.08 9.81
CA GLY A 7 10.25 4.13 8.74
C GLY A 7 10.66 4.61 7.35
N ALA A 8 11.46 3.82 6.65
CA ALA A 8 11.91 4.03 5.27
C ALA A 8 11.10 3.21 4.24
N GLY A 9 9.83 3.01 4.48
CA GLY A 9 8.86 2.57 3.47
C GLY A 9 8.45 3.72 2.55
N VAL A 10 7.61 3.44 1.54
CA VAL A 10 7.17 4.45 0.57
C VAL A 10 6.59 5.70 1.23
N THR A 11 5.75 5.55 2.26
CA THR A 11 5.16 6.69 2.97
C THR A 11 6.20 7.52 3.73
N GLY A 12 7.24 6.89 4.29
CA GLY A 12 8.30 7.61 4.99
C GLY A 12 9.22 8.38 4.06
N ILE A 13 9.61 7.76 2.93
CA ILE A 13 10.53 8.40 1.98
C ILE A 13 9.83 9.55 1.24
N THR A 14 8.56 9.37 0.80
CA THR A 14 7.79 10.47 0.21
C THR A 14 7.56 11.62 1.20
N THR A 15 7.30 11.29 2.49
CA THR A 15 7.19 12.31 3.55
C THR A 15 8.51 13.06 3.73
N ALA A 16 9.64 12.35 3.77
CA ALA A 16 10.96 12.97 3.89
C ALA A 16 11.28 13.92 2.73
N TYR A 17 10.88 13.54 1.52
CA TYR A 17 11.01 14.37 0.32
C TYR A 17 10.26 15.72 0.48
N PHE A 18 8.96 15.68 0.79
CA PHE A 18 8.16 16.89 0.92
C PHE A 18 8.58 17.76 2.10
N LEU A 19 8.93 17.16 3.24
CA LEU A 19 9.49 17.90 4.40
C LEU A 19 10.80 18.59 4.04
N ARG A 20 11.68 17.92 3.32
CA ARG A 20 12.94 18.51 2.88
C ARG A 20 12.71 19.65 1.87
N LYS A 21 11.80 19.45 0.92
CA LYS A 21 11.39 20.48 -0.03
C LYS A 21 10.82 21.73 0.66
N SER A 22 10.17 21.55 1.81
CA SER A 22 9.66 22.64 2.67
C SER A 22 10.71 23.23 3.63
N GLY A 23 11.99 22.89 3.49
CA GLY A 23 13.09 23.53 4.23
C GLY A 23 13.39 22.90 5.60
N HIS A 24 12.82 21.74 5.96
CA HIS A 24 13.17 21.05 7.20
C HIS A 24 14.49 20.30 7.10
N GLU A 25 15.20 20.15 8.23
CA GLU A 25 16.30 19.19 8.40
C GLU A 25 15.71 17.82 8.71
N VAL A 26 15.82 16.85 7.78
CA VAL A 26 15.14 15.57 7.88
C VAL A 26 16.13 14.42 8.06
N THR A 27 15.84 13.53 9.02
CA THR A 27 16.50 12.23 9.16
C THR A 27 15.47 11.13 9.11
N VAL A 28 15.60 10.21 8.15
CA VAL A 28 14.81 8.97 8.08
C VAL A 28 15.51 7.89 8.89
N ILE A 29 14.78 7.21 9.76
CA ILE A 29 15.31 6.14 10.63
C ILE A 29 14.53 4.85 10.34
N ASP A 30 15.24 3.78 10.00
CA ASP A 30 14.62 2.46 9.77
C ASP A 30 15.42 1.34 10.43
N ALA A 31 14.71 0.36 10.95
CA ALA A 31 15.29 -0.81 11.59
C ALA A 31 15.87 -1.84 10.61
N ASN A 32 15.63 -1.68 9.32
CA ASN A 32 16.19 -2.53 8.28
C ASN A 32 17.44 -1.88 7.67
N MET A 33 18.27 -2.70 7.02
CA MET A 33 19.54 -2.27 6.42
C MET A 33 19.38 -1.44 5.13
N HIS A 34 18.20 -1.49 4.50
CA HIS A 34 17.91 -0.81 3.24
C HIS A 34 16.49 -0.24 3.22
N PRO A 35 16.18 0.74 2.36
CA PRO A 35 14.83 1.26 2.21
C PRO A 35 13.88 0.19 1.65
N ALA A 36 12.60 0.32 1.95
CA ALA A 36 11.51 -0.48 1.37
C ALA A 36 11.59 -2.01 1.57
N MET A 37 12.21 -2.49 2.65
CA MET A 37 12.41 -3.92 2.90
C MET A 37 11.16 -4.67 3.41
N LEU A 38 10.06 -3.96 3.67
CA LEU A 38 8.82 -4.53 4.21
C LEU A 38 7.66 -4.41 3.21
N ALA A 39 6.54 -3.79 3.61
CA ALA A 39 5.34 -3.68 2.77
C ALA A 39 5.58 -3.01 1.40
N SER A 40 6.64 -2.24 1.26
CA SER A 40 7.04 -1.56 0.02
C SER A 40 8.08 -2.34 -0.82
N HIS A 41 8.33 -3.63 -0.52
CA HIS A 41 9.33 -4.40 -1.26
C HIS A 41 8.79 -5.03 -2.54
N ALA A 42 7.66 -5.73 -2.45
CA ALA A 42 7.11 -6.48 -3.59
C ALA A 42 5.57 -6.51 -3.56
N ASN A 43 4.95 -5.33 -3.58
CA ASN A 43 3.51 -5.19 -3.70
C ASN A 43 3.03 -5.52 -5.14
N GLY A 44 1.74 -5.30 -5.44
CA GLY A 44 1.16 -5.58 -6.75
C GLY A 44 1.62 -4.71 -7.91
N GLY A 45 2.41 -3.67 -7.67
CA GLY A 45 2.94 -2.79 -8.72
C GLY A 45 1.95 -1.72 -9.23
N GLN A 46 0.70 -1.72 -8.78
CA GLN A 46 -0.34 -0.81 -9.29
C GLN A 46 -0.36 0.54 -8.57
N LEU A 47 -0.42 1.61 -9.34
CA LEU A 47 -0.87 2.95 -8.97
C LEU A 47 -2.32 3.06 -9.44
N SER A 48 -3.25 2.71 -8.56
CA SER A 48 -4.63 2.41 -8.96
C SER A 48 -5.66 3.25 -8.21
N SER A 49 -6.23 4.22 -8.90
CA SER A 49 -7.41 4.95 -8.44
C SER A 49 -8.68 4.12 -8.57
N SER A 50 -8.70 3.15 -9.50
CA SER A 50 -9.82 2.24 -9.71
C SER A 50 -9.94 1.12 -8.66
N ASN A 51 -8.93 0.94 -7.79
CA ASN A 51 -8.96 -0.01 -6.67
C ASN A 51 -9.17 0.70 -5.32
N ALA A 52 -9.76 1.91 -5.35
CA ALA A 52 -9.97 2.75 -4.17
C ALA A 52 -11.20 2.33 -3.34
N GLU A 53 -12.00 1.35 -3.77
CA GLU A 53 -13.13 0.85 -3.00
C GLU A 53 -12.67 0.36 -1.62
N VAL A 54 -13.27 0.90 -0.57
CA VAL A 54 -13.05 0.39 0.78
C VAL A 54 -13.79 -0.94 0.97
N TRP A 55 -13.18 -1.87 1.68
CA TRP A 55 -13.72 -3.23 1.82
C TRP A 55 -14.87 -3.34 2.84
N ASN A 56 -15.25 -2.24 3.47
CA ASN A 56 -16.31 -2.19 4.47
C ASN A 56 -17.69 -2.43 3.83
N SER A 57 -18.10 -3.70 3.73
CA SER A 57 -19.41 -4.10 3.23
C SER A 57 -19.89 -5.40 3.88
N TRP A 58 -21.20 -5.57 4.01
CA TRP A 58 -21.79 -6.82 4.49
C TRP A 58 -21.46 -8.00 3.57
N SER A 59 -21.36 -7.77 2.26
CA SER A 59 -20.93 -8.79 1.30
C SER A 59 -19.53 -9.33 1.63
N ASN A 60 -18.60 -8.44 1.94
CA ASN A 60 -17.22 -8.84 2.31
C ASN A 60 -17.17 -9.54 3.68
N VAL A 61 -18.00 -9.13 4.64
CA VAL A 61 -18.12 -9.82 5.92
C VAL A 61 -18.62 -11.26 5.71
N TYR A 62 -19.70 -11.43 4.93
CA TYR A 62 -20.24 -12.75 4.60
C TYR A 62 -19.24 -13.61 3.81
N LYS A 63 -18.63 -13.03 2.76
CA LYS A 63 -17.57 -13.70 1.98
C LYS A 63 -16.41 -14.11 2.90
N GLY A 64 -15.98 -13.25 3.83
CA GLY A 64 -14.90 -13.53 4.79
C GLY A 64 -15.21 -14.73 5.68
N ILE A 65 -16.43 -14.84 6.20
CA ILE A 65 -16.88 -16.00 7.00
C ILE A 65 -16.87 -17.27 6.14
N LYS A 66 -17.48 -17.22 4.94
CA LYS A 66 -17.53 -18.35 4.01
C LYS A 66 -16.13 -18.83 3.58
N TRP A 67 -15.24 -17.89 3.31
CA TRP A 67 -13.87 -18.16 2.85
C TRP A 67 -12.98 -18.72 3.97
N SER A 68 -13.27 -18.43 5.24
CA SER A 68 -12.47 -18.96 6.34
C SER A 68 -12.49 -20.48 6.43
N PHE A 69 -13.52 -21.13 5.86
CA PHE A 69 -13.65 -22.58 5.78
C PHE A 69 -13.04 -23.21 4.49
N LYS A 70 -12.62 -22.39 3.52
CA LYS A 70 -12.01 -22.88 2.27
C LYS A 70 -10.49 -22.76 2.31
N ARG A 71 -9.78 -23.79 1.83
CA ARG A 71 -8.30 -23.83 1.81
C ARG A 71 -7.70 -22.76 0.89
N ASP A 72 -8.26 -22.61 -0.29
CA ASP A 72 -7.69 -21.79 -1.39
C ASP A 72 -8.40 -20.43 -1.55
N ALA A 73 -9.14 -19.99 -0.51
CA ALA A 73 -9.89 -18.75 -0.58
C ALA A 73 -8.97 -17.51 -0.60
N PRO A 74 -9.36 -16.43 -1.29
CA PRO A 74 -8.59 -15.18 -1.34
C PRO A 74 -8.34 -14.55 0.04
N LEU A 75 -9.24 -14.78 1.01
CA LEU A 75 -9.11 -14.29 2.37
C LEU A 75 -9.09 -15.46 3.35
N LYS A 76 -8.15 -15.43 4.30
CA LYS A 76 -8.07 -16.40 5.40
C LYS A 76 -8.03 -15.72 6.75
N LEU A 77 -8.93 -16.11 7.62
CA LEU A 77 -8.95 -15.73 9.02
C LEU A 77 -8.40 -16.88 9.86
N ARG A 78 -7.31 -16.65 10.61
CA ARG A 78 -6.85 -17.61 11.59
C ARG A 78 -7.70 -17.49 12.86
N TYR A 79 -8.21 -18.59 13.33
CA TYR A 79 -8.92 -18.68 14.62
C TYR A 79 -7.89 -18.81 15.73
N ASP A 80 -7.69 -17.75 16.47
CA ASP A 80 -6.84 -17.64 17.65
C ASP A 80 -7.42 -16.63 18.64
N LEU A 81 -6.91 -16.57 19.86
CA LEU A 81 -7.36 -15.65 20.91
C LEU A 81 -6.77 -14.22 20.77
N ASP A 82 -6.56 -13.75 19.54
CA ASP A 82 -6.12 -12.38 19.32
C ASP A 82 -7.27 -11.37 19.48
N PHE A 83 -7.49 -10.90 20.71
CA PHE A 83 -8.49 -9.85 21.02
C PHE A 83 -8.32 -8.57 20.18
N LYS A 84 -7.10 -8.27 19.74
CA LYS A 84 -6.83 -7.09 18.91
C LYS A 84 -7.46 -7.25 17.53
N LYS A 85 -7.42 -8.45 16.97
CA LYS A 85 -8.06 -8.83 15.71
C LYS A 85 -9.57 -8.69 15.80
N TYR A 86 -10.20 -9.28 16.81
CA TYR A 86 -11.65 -9.23 16.98
C TYR A 86 -12.15 -7.81 17.22
N LYS A 87 -11.43 -7.02 18.02
CA LYS A 87 -11.74 -5.60 18.21
C LYS A 87 -11.64 -4.81 16.91
N TRP A 88 -10.63 -5.10 16.09
CA TRP A 88 -10.48 -4.48 14.77
C TRP A 88 -11.62 -4.89 13.82
N LEU A 89 -12.01 -6.17 13.80
CA LEU A 89 -13.14 -6.65 12.99
C LEU A 89 -14.47 -6.01 13.39
N LEU A 90 -14.74 -5.85 14.68
CA LEU A 90 -15.92 -5.12 15.15
C LEU A 90 -15.92 -3.66 14.69
N GLN A 91 -14.77 -3.00 14.74
CA GLN A 91 -14.62 -1.64 14.24
C GLN A 91 -14.77 -1.58 12.70
N PHE A 92 -14.28 -2.59 11.97
CA PHE A 92 -14.47 -2.71 10.53
C PHE A 92 -15.96 -2.78 10.17
N ILE A 93 -16.73 -3.60 10.87
CA ILE A 93 -18.19 -3.71 10.69
C ILE A 93 -18.87 -2.37 11.01
N ALA A 94 -18.51 -1.73 12.10
CA ALA A 94 -19.07 -0.44 12.50
C ALA A 94 -18.84 0.68 11.45
N ASN A 95 -17.80 0.55 10.61
CA ASN A 95 -17.49 1.50 9.54
C ASN A 95 -18.20 1.23 8.20
N ILE A 96 -19.01 0.17 8.08
CA ILE A 96 -19.76 -0.13 6.85
C ILE A 96 -20.65 1.05 6.43
N LYS A 97 -21.24 1.75 7.38
CA LYS A 97 -22.08 2.94 7.12
C LYS A 97 -21.34 4.10 6.46
N HIS A 98 -20.02 4.14 6.55
CA HIS A 98 -19.15 5.17 5.95
C HIS A 98 -18.53 4.73 4.61
N ALA A 99 -18.85 3.52 4.11
CA ALA A 99 -18.16 2.93 2.95
C ALA A 99 -18.23 3.81 1.70
N LYS A 100 -19.40 4.38 1.37
CA LYS A 100 -19.53 5.27 0.21
C LYS A 100 -18.62 6.48 0.34
N GLN A 101 -18.71 7.23 1.44
CA GLN A 101 -17.92 8.44 1.67
C GLN A 101 -16.42 8.15 1.65
N ASN A 102 -16.00 7.07 2.33
CA ASN A 102 -14.61 6.68 2.37
C ASN A 102 -14.08 6.27 0.99
N THR A 103 -14.89 5.58 0.16
CA THR A 103 -14.52 5.23 -1.22
C THR A 103 -14.33 6.47 -2.09
N ILE A 104 -15.26 7.42 -2.03
CA ILE A 104 -15.17 8.69 -2.78
C ILE A 104 -13.89 9.44 -2.38
N GLU A 105 -13.66 9.60 -1.07
CA GLU A 105 -12.49 10.31 -0.57
C GLU A 105 -11.18 9.60 -0.92
N THR A 106 -11.13 8.26 -0.80
CA THR A 106 -9.95 7.48 -1.19
C THR A 106 -9.67 7.60 -2.70
N THR A 107 -10.72 7.64 -3.53
CA THR A 107 -10.58 7.85 -4.98
C THR A 107 -9.98 9.23 -5.26
N ARG A 108 -10.49 10.29 -4.63
CA ARG A 108 -9.95 11.65 -4.77
C ARG A 108 -8.49 11.73 -4.37
N MET A 109 -8.13 11.16 -3.21
CA MET A 109 -6.74 11.08 -2.76
C MET A 109 -5.85 10.33 -3.76
N ALA A 110 -6.37 9.23 -4.34
CA ALA A 110 -5.63 8.41 -5.30
C ALA A 110 -5.38 9.17 -6.62
N MET A 111 -6.38 9.88 -7.13
CA MET A 111 -6.26 10.71 -8.33
C MET A 111 -5.19 11.79 -8.16
N GLU A 112 -5.25 12.54 -7.05
CA GLU A 112 -4.28 13.58 -6.73
C GLU A 112 -2.87 12.99 -6.52
N SER A 113 -2.78 11.83 -5.84
CA SER A 113 -1.49 11.16 -5.62
C SER A 113 -0.85 10.69 -6.92
N ILE A 114 -1.63 10.12 -7.86
CA ILE A 114 -1.12 9.72 -9.19
C ILE A 114 -0.67 10.95 -9.97
N HIS A 115 -1.40 12.07 -9.87
CA HIS A 115 -0.96 13.34 -10.45
C HIS A 115 0.40 13.79 -9.90
N LEU A 116 0.58 13.72 -8.57
CA LEU A 116 1.87 14.03 -7.94
C LEU A 116 2.98 13.06 -8.36
N MET A 117 2.67 11.77 -8.54
CA MET A 117 3.64 10.80 -9.07
C MET A 117 4.16 11.20 -10.46
N ARG A 118 3.28 11.72 -11.32
CA ARG A 118 3.62 12.16 -12.67
C ARG A 118 4.30 13.53 -12.75
N THR A 119 4.15 14.37 -11.73
CA THR A 119 4.70 15.74 -11.72
C THR A 119 5.92 15.87 -10.81
N GLU A 120 5.79 15.53 -9.53
CA GLU A 120 6.86 15.68 -8.53
C GLU A 120 7.96 14.63 -8.64
N PHE A 121 7.59 13.43 -9.14
CA PHE A 121 8.47 12.27 -9.24
C PHE A 121 8.68 11.78 -10.68
N ALA A 122 8.43 12.63 -11.67
CA ALA A 122 8.58 12.32 -13.09
C ALA A 122 10.01 11.91 -13.48
N ASP A 123 11.00 12.42 -12.76
CA ASP A 123 12.42 12.13 -12.95
C ASP A 123 12.92 10.87 -12.23
N ILE A 124 12.07 10.22 -11.45
CA ILE A 124 12.42 8.97 -10.74
C ILE A 124 12.10 7.78 -11.64
N ASP A 125 13.11 6.99 -11.98
CA ASP A 125 12.91 5.73 -12.69
C ASP A 125 12.46 4.63 -11.71
N TYR A 126 11.32 3.98 -12.02
CA TYR A 126 10.76 2.86 -11.26
C TYR A 126 10.04 1.85 -12.16
N ASP A 127 10.50 1.68 -13.39
CA ASP A 127 9.86 0.83 -14.42
C ASP A 127 8.38 1.21 -14.63
N GLN A 128 8.09 2.52 -14.58
CA GLN A 128 6.74 3.04 -14.71
C GLN A 128 6.16 2.83 -16.10
N SER A 129 4.88 2.53 -16.14
CA SER A 129 4.11 2.43 -17.38
C SER A 129 2.69 2.94 -17.18
N ASP A 130 2.26 3.84 -18.07
CA ASP A 130 0.88 4.31 -18.16
C ASP A 130 0.00 3.34 -18.98
N CYS A 131 0.16 2.04 -18.73
CA CYS A 131 -0.53 0.97 -19.44
C CYS A 131 -2.02 0.84 -19.09
N GLY A 132 -2.51 1.64 -18.13
CA GLY A 132 -3.85 1.51 -17.57
C GLY A 132 -4.04 0.25 -16.73
N ILE A 133 -5.20 0.17 -16.07
CA ILE A 133 -5.61 -1.04 -15.31
C ILE A 133 -6.97 -1.53 -15.80
N MET A 134 -7.06 -2.83 -16.01
CA MET A 134 -8.26 -3.51 -16.45
C MET A 134 -8.76 -4.46 -15.36
N HIS A 135 -9.93 -4.18 -14.82
CA HIS A 135 -10.64 -5.10 -13.94
C HIS A 135 -11.42 -6.11 -14.78
N ILE A 136 -11.30 -7.39 -14.47
CA ILE A 136 -12.04 -8.48 -15.16
C ILE A 136 -13.05 -9.13 -14.23
N TYR A 137 -14.22 -9.44 -14.76
CA TYR A 137 -15.35 -10.02 -14.02
C TYR A 137 -15.82 -11.32 -14.67
N LYS A 138 -16.13 -12.32 -13.81
CA LYS A 138 -16.59 -13.66 -14.20
C LYS A 138 -18.08 -13.86 -13.99
N SER A 139 -18.75 -12.94 -13.32
CA SER A 139 -20.19 -13.00 -13.08
C SER A 139 -20.84 -11.66 -13.37
N GLU A 140 -22.06 -11.71 -13.92
CA GLU A 140 -22.88 -10.51 -14.13
C GLU A 140 -23.16 -9.78 -12.81
N LYS A 141 -23.29 -10.52 -11.70
CA LYS A 141 -23.46 -9.94 -10.37
C LYS A 141 -22.31 -9.03 -9.96
N ASP A 142 -21.07 -9.46 -10.19
CA ASP A 142 -19.90 -8.65 -9.82
C ASP A 142 -19.73 -7.47 -10.79
N LEU A 143 -20.10 -7.63 -12.07
CA LEU A 143 -20.12 -6.54 -13.05
C LEU A 143 -21.18 -5.47 -12.69
N ILE A 144 -22.37 -5.88 -12.22
CA ILE A 144 -23.41 -4.96 -11.70
C ILE A 144 -22.86 -4.19 -10.48
N HIS A 145 -22.16 -4.86 -9.57
CA HIS A 145 -21.49 -4.18 -8.44
C HIS A 145 -20.47 -3.16 -8.95
N ALA A 146 -19.68 -3.53 -9.95
CA ALA A 146 -18.69 -2.64 -10.56
C ALA A 146 -19.33 -1.39 -11.19
N ARG A 147 -20.49 -1.52 -11.86
CA ARG A 147 -21.25 -0.37 -12.38
C ARG A 147 -21.64 0.59 -11.26
N LYS A 148 -22.14 0.05 -10.12
CA LYS A 148 -22.47 0.86 -8.95
C LYS A 148 -21.22 1.56 -8.37
N MET A 149 -20.09 0.88 -8.30
CA MET A 149 -18.84 1.49 -7.82
C MET A 149 -18.34 2.58 -8.77
N THR A 150 -18.60 2.45 -10.08
CA THR A 150 -18.24 3.46 -11.05
C THR A 150 -18.88 4.82 -10.75
N GLU A 151 -20.11 4.83 -10.26
CA GLU A 151 -20.77 6.09 -9.84
C GLU A 151 -20.07 6.74 -8.63
N TRP A 152 -19.64 5.92 -7.66
CA TRP A 152 -18.89 6.45 -6.51
C TRP A 152 -17.49 6.96 -6.90
N TYR A 153 -16.83 6.27 -7.82
CA TYR A 153 -15.54 6.71 -8.35
C TYR A 153 -15.67 8.02 -9.14
N LYS A 154 -16.76 8.20 -9.89
CA LYS A 154 -17.07 9.43 -10.61
C LYS A 154 -17.26 10.62 -9.66
N GLU A 155 -17.95 10.41 -8.52
CA GLU A 155 -18.04 11.43 -7.47
C GLU A 155 -16.64 11.78 -6.89
N GLY A 156 -15.68 10.86 -6.89
CA GLY A 156 -14.29 11.06 -6.51
C GLY A 156 -13.37 11.60 -7.62
N GLY A 157 -13.91 11.88 -8.80
CA GLY A 157 -13.18 12.43 -9.95
C GLY A 157 -12.60 11.40 -10.92
N LEU A 158 -12.85 10.10 -10.71
CA LEU A 158 -12.34 9.05 -11.59
C LEU A 158 -13.38 8.63 -12.63
N HIS A 159 -12.98 8.63 -13.90
CA HIS A 159 -13.73 8.07 -15.00
C HIS A 159 -13.14 6.72 -15.44
N ARG A 160 -13.97 5.70 -15.53
CA ARG A 160 -13.63 4.40 -16.11
C ARG A 160 -14.74 3.90 -17.04
N SER A 161 -14.40 3.04 -17.97
CA SER A 161 -15.31 2.54 -19.00
C SER A 161 -15.57 1.05 -18.81
N GLU A 162 -16.85 0.65 -18.94
CA GLU A 162 -17.19 -0.76 -19.08
C GLU A 162 -16.78 -1.28 -20.46
N ILE A 163 -16.21 -2.48 -20.50
CA ILE A 163 -15.74 -3.14 -21.72
C ILE A 163 -16.24 -4.58 -21.77
N ASN A 164 -16.60 -5.04 -22.95
CA ASN A 164 -16.98 -6.43 -23.22
C ASN A 164 -15.76 -7.34 -23.43
N PRO A 165 -15.93 -8.68 -23.49
CA PRO A 165 -14.82 -9.61 -23.68
C PRO A 165 -14.00 -9.37 -24.96
N ASN A 166 -14.61 -8.94 -26.07
CA ASN A 166 -13.91 -8.61 -27.29
C ASN A 166 -12.97 -7.40 -27.11
N MET A 167 -13.44 -6.38 -26.39
CA MET A 167 -12.62 -5.21 -26.04
C MET A 167 -11.52 -5.56 -25.04
N ILE A 168 -11.75 -6.49 -24.12
CA ILE A 168 -10.71 -7.04 -23.23
C ILE A 168 -9.60 -7.64 -24.09
N LYS A 169 -9.97 -8.52 -25.05
CA LYS A 169 -9.05 -9.19 -25.95
C LYS A 169 -8.31 -8.22 -26.88
N LEU A 170 -8.97 -7.14 -27.32
CA LEU A 170 -8.34 -6.09 -28.13
C LEU A 170 -7.25 -5.34 -27.35
N LYS A 171 -7.52 -5.01 -26.06
CA LYS A 171 -6.57 -4.29 -25.19
C LYS A 171 -5.44 -5.20 -24.72
N GLU A 172 -5.75 -6.45 -24.38
CA GLU A 172 -4.78 -7.46 -23.96
C GLU A 172 -4.92 -8.73 -24.82
N PRO A 173 -4.25 -8.77 -26.00
CA PRO A 173 -4.41 -9.89 -26.94
C PRO A 173 -3.98 -11.26 -26.42
N LYS A 174 -3.21 -11.30 -25.33
CA LYS A 174 -2.62 -12.53 -24.79
C LYS A 174 -3.47 -13.21 -23.73
N ILE A 175 -4.43 -12.47 -23.15
CA ILE A 175 -5.29 -12.98 -22.09
C ILE A 175 -6.28 -14.04 -22.65
N ASN A 176 -6.50 -15.10 -21.91
CA ASN A 176 -7.64 -15.97 -22.09
C ASN A 176 -8.89 -15.34 -21.43
N VAL A 177 -9.95 -15.14 -22.22
CA VAL A 177 -11.19 -14.46 -21.79
C VAL A 177 -12.39 -15.39 -21.68
N ASP A 178 -12.21 -16.71 -21.81
CA ASP A 178 -13.29 -17.71 -21.94
C ASP A 178 -14.31 -17.66 -20.79
N ASP A 179 -13.88 -17.25 -19.60
CA ASP A 179 -14.77 -17.13 -18.43
C ASP A 179 -15.09 -15.67 -18.03
N CYS A 180 -14.73 -14.70 -18.88
CA CYS A 180 -14.99 -13.29 -18.60
C CYS A 180 -16.33 -12.85 -19.19
N VAL A 181 -17.21 -12.27 -18.36
CA VAL A 181 -18.46 -11.65 -18.81
C VAL A 181 -18.28 -10.18 -19.21
N GLY A 182 -17.24 -9.52 -18.73
CA GLY A 182 -16.90 -8.13 -19.03
C GLY A 182 -15.80 -7.60 -18.15
N GLY A 183 -15.50 -6.32 -18.28
CA GLY A 183 -14.45 -5.64 -17.52
C GLY A 183 -14.72 -4.16 -17.32
N MET A 184 -13.90 -3.52 -16.49
CA MET A 184 -13.81 -2.07 -16.35
C MET A 184 -12.41 -1.61 -16.70
N TRP A 185 -12.31 -0.65 -17.61
CA TRP A 185 -11.04 -0.08 -18.07
C TRP A 185 -10.80 1.29 -17.47
N THR A 186 -9.64 1.48 -16.87
CA THR A 186 -9.17 2.74 -16.30
C THR A 186 -7.84 3.13 -16.92
N GLY A 187 -7.88 3.98 -17.93
CA GLY A 187 -6.66 4.44 -18.63
C GLY A 187 -5.81 5.42 -17.82
N TYR A 188 -6.38 6.03 -16.79
CA TYR A 188 -5.65 6.95 -15.91
C TYR A 188 -4.71 6.24 -14.93
N ASP A 189 -4.98 5.00 -14.59
CA ASP A 189 -4.14 4.21 -13.70
C ASP A 189 -2.81 3.82 -14.35
N ALA A 190 -1.81 3.53 -13.54
CA ALA A 190 -0.46 3.22 -13.97
C ALA A 190 0.13 2.05 -13.15
N VAL A 191 1.30 1.61 -13.55
CA VAL A 191 2.09 0.61 -12.80
C VAL A 191 3.54 1.06 -12.63
N GLY A 192 4.25 0.40 -11.72
CA GLY A 192 5.69 0.56 -11.54
C GLY A 192 6.22 -0.24 -10.35
N ASP A 193 7.53 -0.37 -10.24
CA ASP A 193 8.16 -1.06 -9.11
C ASP A 193 8.34 -0.13 -7.92
N ILE A 194 7.52 -0.33 -6.89
CA ILE A 194 7.56 0.46 -5.66
C ILE A 194 8.92 0.39 -4.94
N HIS A 195 9.62 -0.76 -5.00
CA HIS A 195 10.93 -0.89 -4.35
C HIS A 195 11.97 -0.04 -5.06
N LYS A 196 12.01 -0.12 -6.41
CA LYS A 196 12.87 0.71 -7.26
C LYS A 196 12.57 2.19 -7.05
N PHE A 197 11.28 2.57 -7.00
CA PHE A 197 10.87 3.93 -6.66
C PHE A 197 11.45 4.39 -5.32
N CYS A 198 11.25 3.61 -4.25
CA CYS A 198 11.74 3.97 -2.92
C CYS A 198 13.26 4.11 -2.87
N VAL A 199 14.00 3.20 -3.51
CA VAL A 199 15.47 3.25 -3.56
C VAL A 199 15.94 4.51 -4.29
N ASN A 200 15.37 4.81 -5.45
CA ASN A 200 15.79 5.96 -6.25
C ASN A 200 15.34 7.28 -5.63
N LEU A 201 14.14 7.35 -5.04
CA LEU A 201 13.70 8.52 -4.31
C LEU A 201 14.53 8.75 -3.04
N ALA A 202 14.97 7.69 -2.34
CA ALA A 202 15.88 7.83 -1.21
C ALA A 202 17.21 8.48 -1.63
N LYS A 203 17.82 8.04 -2.75
CA LYS A 203 19.02 8.68 -3.31
C LYS A 203 18.79 10.14 -3.65
N LYS A 204 17.64 10.49 -4.26
CA LYS A 204 17.27 11.89 -4.51
C LYS A 204 17.15 12.67 -3.21
N CYS A 205 16.52 12.12 -2.19
CA CYS A 205 16.43 12.74 -0.87
C CYS A 205 17.82 12.96 -0.24
N GLU A 206 18.75 12.00 -0.36
CA GLU A 206 20.14 12.14 0.10
C GLU A 206 20.85 13.29 -0.61
N SER A 207 20.71 13.42 -1.93
CA SER A 207 21.26 14.55 -2.69
C SER A 207 20.68 15.91 -2.29
N MET A 208 19.44 15.91 -1.77
CA MET A 208 18.80 17.10 -1.20
C MET A 208 19.23 17.38 0.25
N GLY A 209 20.04 16.50 0.87
CA GLY A 209 20.54 16.64 2.24
C GLY A 209 19.69 15.97 3.32
N VAL A 210 18.78 15.05 2.96
CA VAL A 210 18.12 14.15 3.92
C VAL A 210 19.14 13.12 4.42
N LYS A 211 19.18 12.89 5.72
CA LYS A 211 20.02 11.86 6.33
C LYS A 211 19.24 10.56 6.47
N PHE A 212 19.86 9.42 6.17
CA PHE A 212 19.29 8.10 6.41
C PHE A 212 20.09 7.36 7.48
N ARG A 213 19.37 6.76 8.44
CA ARG A 213 19.91 5.87 9.47
C ARG A 213 19.21 4.52 9.35
N TYR A 214 19.80 3.66 8.57
CA TYR A 214 19.39 2.25 8.44
C TYR A 214 19.96 1.42 9.59
N ASP A 215 19.47 0.19 9.72
CA ASP A 215 19.82 -0.75 10.81
C ASP A 215 19.70 -0.09 12.21
N THR A 216 18.79 0.87 12.33
CA THR A 216 18.62 1.67 13.53
C THR A 216 17.21 1.48 14.08
N ARG A 217 17.08 0.60 15.06
CA ARG A 217 15.81 0.36 15.74
C ARG A 217 15.72 1.27 16.96
N ILE A 218 14.65 2.09 17.01
CA ILE A 218 14.33 2.90 18.19
C ILE A 218 13.55 2.04 19.18
N ASP A 219 14.08 1.91 20.39
CA ASP A 219 13.47 1.17 21.47
C ASP A 219 12.72 2.09 22.44
N TRP A 220 13.14 3.37 22.58
CA TRP A 220 12.51 4.32 23.48
C TRP A 220 12.32 5.70 22.84
N TYR A 221 11.14 6.29 23.12
CA TYR A 221 10.75 7.64 22.71
C TYR A 221 10.53 8.50 23.97
N HIS A 222 11.50 9.34 24.30
CA HIS A 222 11.45 10.19 25.47
C HIS A 222 11.22 11.64 25.09
N LYS A 223 10.28 12.28 25.76
CA LYS A 223 10.17 13.72 25.76
C LYS A 223 11.35 14.27 26.58
N ALA A 224 12.22 15.05 25.95
CA ALA A 224 13.35 15.64 26.68
C ALA A 224 12.82 16.54 27.81
N PRO A 225 13.46 16.50 29.01
CA PRO A 225 13.06 17.39 30.10
C PRO A 225 13.15 18.84 29.64
N VAL A 226 12.18 19.63 30.04
CA VAL A 226 12.14 21.08 29.81
C VAL A 226 13.18 21.72 30.73
N GLY A 227 14.43 21.67 30.33
CA GLY A 227 15.55 22.33 31.01
C GLY A 227 15.97 23.59 30.25
N LEU A 228 15.89 24.73 30.91
CA LEU A 228 16.51 26.02 30.60
C LEU A 228 16.00 26.86 29.43
N SER A 229 15.12 26.40 28.58
CA SER A 229 14.40 27.27 27.63
C SER A 229 13.04 26.70 27.30
N ARG A 230 11.97 27.43 27.65
CA ARG A 230 10.56 27.11 27.32
C ARG A 230 10.30 26.98 25.80
N LYS A 231 11.26 27.26 24.92
CA LYS A 231 11.08 27.31 23.46
C LYS A 231 11.47 26.04 22.71
N MET A 232 12.14 25.04 23.29
CA MET A 232 12.56 23.86 22.55
C MET A 232 11.96 22.59 23.14
N LYS A 233 10.79 22.19 22.64
CA LYS A 233 10.26 20.84 22.82
C LYS A 233 11.10 19.89 21.96
N ARG A 234 11.95 19.09 22.58
CA ARG A 234 12.84 18.14 21.90
C ARG A 234 12.45 16.71 22.23
N TRP A 235 12.65 15.84 21.27
CA TRP A 235 12.53 14.41 21.41
C TRP A 235 13.93 13.79 21.55
N ARG A 236 14.09 12.87 22.50
CA ARG A 236 15.23 11.99 22.63
C ARG A 236 14.79 10.58 22.23
N LEU A 237 15.39 10.04 21.18
CA LEU A 237 15.17 8.68 20.72
C LEU A 237 16.39 7.87 21.14
N THR A 238 16.18 6.81 21.89
CA THR A 238 17.28 5.89 22.25
C THR A 238 17.20 4.66 21.35
N ASP A 239 18.25 4.38 20.62
CA ASP A 239 18.33 3.20 19.77
C ASP A 239 18.72 1.95 20.57
N ARG A 240 18.72 0.79 19.90
CA ARG A 240 19.07 -0.51 20.50
C ARG A 240 20.49 -0.53 21.10
N ASN A 241 21.39 0.30 20.60
CA ASN A 241 22.77 0.40 21.04
C ASN A 241 22.97 1.45 22.15
N ASN A 242 21.86 1.94 22.74
CA ASN A 242 21.80 3.01 23.74
C ASN A 242 22.36 4.36 23.25
N ASN A 243 22.37 4.61 21.95
CA ASN A 243 22.70 5.93 21.43
C ASN A 243 21.48 6.85 21.48
N ASP A 244 21.68 8.05 21.97
CA ASP A 244 20.65 9.08 22.03
C ASP A 244 20.68 9.97 20.78
N LEU A 245 19.53 10.09 20.13
CA LEU A 245 19.31 10.93 18.96
C LEU A 245 18.30 12.02 19.30
N HIS A 246 18.59 13.27 18.95
CA HIS A 246 17.76 14.42 19.32
C HIS A 246 17.10 15.10 18.13
N TYR A 247 15.78 15.26 18.20
CA TYR A 247 14.96 15.90 17.17
C TYR A 247 13.95 16.87 17.79
N GLU A 248 13.44 17.80 16.98
CA GLU A 248 12.38 18.74 17.36
C GLU A 248 10.99 18.18 17.08
N GLY A 249 10.88 17.27 16.10
CA GLY A 249 9.63 16.64 15.71
C GLY A 249 9.79 15.21 15.22
N LEU A 250 8.70 14.44 15.30
CA LEU A 250 8.64 13.04 14.89
C LEU A 250 7.48 12.82 13.93
N VAL A 251 7.73 12.19 12.76
CA VAL A 251 6.68 11.70 11.86
C VAL A 251 6.73 10.18 11.82
N ILE A 252 5.64 9.53 12.23
CA ILE A 252 5.56 8.08 12.36
C ILE A 252 4.99 7.48 11.07
N CYS A 253 5.88 6.86 10.26
CA CYS A 253 5.59 6.20 8.98
C CYS A 253 5.90 4.69 9.04
N ALA A 254 5.82 4.07 10.22
CA ALA A 254 6.34 2.74 10.50
C ALA A 254 5.36 1.59 10.15
N GLY A 255 4.39 1.80 9.24
CA GLY A 255 3.46 0.78 8.80
C GLY A 255 2.75 0.07 9.96
N VAL A 256 2.81 -1.26 10.01
CA VAL A 256 2.16 -2.05 11.08
C VAL A 256 2.76 -1.80 12.47
N TYR A 257 3.98 -1.30 12.55
CA TYR A 257 4.65 -0.97 13.82
C TYR A 257 4.18 0.36 14.40
N SER A 258 3.55 1.23 13.61
CA SER A 258 2.98 2.51 14.08
C SER A 258 2.00 2.33 15.22
N ARG A 259 1.32 1.18 15.31
CA ARG A 259 0.44 0.86 16.44
C ARG A 259 1.18 0.76 17.77
N LYS A 260 2.38 0.11 17.78
CA LYS A 260 3.19 -0.02 19.00
C LYS A 260 3.74 1.35 19.39
N ILE A 261 4.33 2.05 18.44
CA ILE A 261 4.91 3.39 18.65
C ILE A 261 3.83 4.37 19.13
N GLY A 262 2.66 4.40 18.49
CA GLY A 262 1.56 5.26 18.90
C GLY A 262 1.13 5.02 20.35
N ARG A 263 1.06 3.74 20.79
CA ARG A 263 0.74 3.42 22.18
C ARG A 263 1.78 3.95 23.18
N GLU A 264 3.06 3.87 22.83
CA GLU A 264 4.16 4.42 23.65
C GLU A 264 4.08 5.96 23.74
N LEU A 265 3.62 6.60 22.66
CA LEU A 265 3.38 8.05 22.59
C LEU A 265 2.00 8.49 23.13
N GLY A 266 1.21 7.56 23.70
CA GLY A 266 -0.12 7.84 24.26
C GLY A 266 -1.24 7.93 23.23
N ASP A 267 -0.98 7.59 21.96
CA ASP A 267 -1.94 7.61 20.87
C ASP A 267 -2.54 6.24 20.56
N ARG A 268 -3.80 6.25 20.10
CA ARG A 268 -4.46 5.06 19.60
C ARG A 268 -4.39 5.03 18.07
N ILE A 269 -3.58 4.10 17.55
CA ILE A 269 -3.42 3.85 16.12
C ILE A 269 -4.02 2.47 15.81
N PRO A 270 -5.25 2.37 15.27
CA PRO A 270 -6.00 1.13 15.16
C PRO A 270 -5.60 0.31 13.91
N ILE A 271 -4.32 0.07 13.74
CA ILE A 271 -3.78 -0.73 12.63
C ILE A 271 -3.77 -2.21 13.02
N TYR A 272 -4.23 -3.07 12.08
CA TYR A 272 -4.02 -4.52 12.13
C TYR A 272 -3.23 -4.98 10.91
N PRO A 273 -2.22 -5.86 11.08
CA PRO A 273 -1.46 -6.40 9.96
C PRO A 273 -2.30 -7.42 9.17
N VAL A 274 -2.47 -7.18 7.88
CA VAL A 274 -3.11 -8.14 6.96
C VAL A 274 -2.08 -8.58 5.95
N LYS A 275 -1.67 -9.85 6.02
CA LYS A 275 -0.64 -10.42 5.17
C LYS A 275 -1.14 -10.60 3.75
N GLY A 276 -0.36 -10.17 2.78
CA GLY A 276 -0.54 -10.44 1.37
C GLY A 276 0.68 -11.16 0.81
N TYR A 277 0.50 -11.81 -0.33
CA TYR A 277 1.54 -12.56 -1.02
C TYR A 277 1.73 -12.03 -2.43
N SER A 278 2.94 -12.15 -2.94
CA SER A 278 3.24 -11.91 -4.33
C SER A 278 4.27 -12.89 -4.87
N VAL A 279 4.28 -13.03 -6.18
CA VAL A 279 5.33 -13.68 -6.94
C VAL A 279 5.84 -12.71 -7.99
N SER A 280 7.16 -12.73 -8.22
CA SER A 280 7.81 -12.04 -9.31
C SER A 280 8.39 -13.12 -10.23
N ILE A 281 7.86 -13.23 -11.43
CA ILE A 281 8.23 -14.21 -12.44
C ILE A 281 9.15 -13.51 -13.41
N ASP A 282 10.32 -14.08 -13.70
CA ASP A 282 11.20 -13.58 -14.75
C ASP A 282 10.55 -13.82 -16.13
N ILE A 283 10.46 -12.76 -16.94
CA ILE A 283 9.87 -12.81 -18.27
C ILE A 283 10.89 -12.52 -19.37
N LYS A 284 12.16 -12.40 -19.01
CA LYS A 284 13.21 -12.12 -19.97
C LYS A 284 13.28 -13.20 -21.06
N GLY A 285 13.20 -12.76 -22.32
CA GLY A 285 13.15 -13.64 -23.50
C GLY A 285 11.79 -14.28 -23.76
N GLN A 286 10.74 -13.84 -23.07
CA GLN A 286 9.34 -14.22 -23.30
C GLN A 286 8.38 -13.03 -23.08
N GLU A 287 8.85 -11.81 -23.23
CA GLU A 287 8.09 -10.57 -23.02
C GLU A 287 6.84 -10.51 -23.93
N GLU A 288 6.92 -11.12 -25.12
CA GLU A 288 5.78 -11.22 -26.02
C GLU A 288 4.63 -12.08 -25.47
N HIS A 289 4.86 -12.90 -24.44
CA HIS A 289 3.84 -13.73 -23.78
C HIS A 289 3.32 -13.10 -22.48
N ALA A 290 4.00 -12.08 -21.96
CA ALA A 290 3.59 -11.36 -20.74
C ALA A 290 2.47 -10.35 -21.03
N PRO A 291 1.59 -10.04 -20.05
CA PRO A 291 0.56 -9.04 -20.23
C PRO A 291 1.14 -7.65 -20.49
N LYS A 292 0.51 -6.91 -21.42
CA LYS A 292 0.82 -5.49 -21.68
C LYS A 292 0.07 -4.56 -20.76
N VAL A 293 -1.15 -4.95 -20.37
CA VAL A 293 -2.05 -4.19 -19.50
C VAL A 293 -1.99 -4.77 -18.10
N SER A 294 -2.03 -3.92 -17.09
CA SER A 294 -2.17 -4.37 -15.72
C SER A 294 -3.59 -4.86 -15.46
N LEU A 295 -3.73 -6.00 -14.79
CA LEU A 295 -5.02 -6.64 -14.56
C LEU A 295 -5.36 -6.70 -13.07
N LEU A 296 -6.66 -6.63 -12.77
CA LEU A 296 -7.22 -6.97 -11.48
C LEU A 296 -8.39 -7.94 -11.69
N ASP A 297 -8.26 -9.16 -11.20
CA ASP A 297 -9.34 -10.13 -11.10
C ASP A 297 -10.06 -9.91 -9.76
N ASP A 298 -11.23 -9.30 -9.82
CA ASP A 298 -11.99 -8.94 -8.63
C ASP A 298 -12.53 -10.13 -7.85
N ASP A 299 -12.77 -11.26 -8.51
CA ASP A 299 -13.24 -12.48 -7.85
C ASP A 299 -12.09 -13.22 -7.15
N ALA A 300 -10.98 -13.43 -7.84
CA ALA A 300 -9.79 -14.06 -7.28
C ALA A 300 -9.00 -13.13 -6.33
N LYS A 301 -9.26 -11.82 -6.36
CA LYS A 301 -8.48 -10.78 -5.64
C LYS A 301 -6.99 -10.85 -5.97
N ILE A 302 -6.69 -11.02 -7.28
CA ILE A 302 -5.35 -11.09 -7.83
C ILE A 302 -5.12 -9.89 -8.74
N VAL A 303 -3.96 -9.27 -8.59
CA VAL A 303 -3.46 -8.20 -9.45
C VAL A 303 -2.20 -8.65 -10.17
N THR A 304 -2.02 -8.18 -11.41
CA THR A 304 -0.78 -8.40 -12.16
C THR A 304 -0.26 -7.11 -12.76
N SER A 305 1.06 -6.99 -12.80
CA SER A 305 1.75 -5.85 -13.42
C SER A 305 3.07 -6.30 -14.03
N THR A 306 3.31 -5.95 -15.27
CA THR A 306 4.62 -6.12 -15.91
C THR A 306 5.49 -4.93 -15.50
N LEU A 307 6.65 -5.23 -14.91
CA LEU A 307 7.58 -4.28 -14.30
C LEU A 307 8.99 -4.58 -14.84
N GLY A 308 9.39 -3.88 -15.89
CA GLY A 308 10.62 -4.19 -16.60
C GLY A 308 10.62 -5.65 -17.11
N ASP A 309 11.60 -6.42 -16.71
CA ASP A 309 11.80 -7.83 -17.04
C ASP A 309 11.03 -8.83 -16.16
N LYS A 310 10.06 -8.35 -15.34
CA LYS A 310 9.34 -9.18 -14.38
C LYS A 310 7.84 -9.03 -14.50
N LEU A 311 7.11 -10.15 -14.44
CA LEU A 311 5.68 -10.16 -14.15
C LEU A 311 5.47 -10.28 -12.66
N ARG A 312 4.90 -9.26 -12.05
CA ARG A 312 4.46 -9.26 -10.66
C ARG A 312 3.02 -9.73 -10.57
N VAL A 313 2.78 -10.76 -9.76
CA VAL A 313 1.43 -11.26 -9.45
C VAL A 313 1.23 -11.21 -7.95
N ALA A 314 0.24 -10.49 -7.48
CA ALA A 314 -0.01 -10.33 -6.05
C ALA A 314 -1.48 -10.58 -5.71
N GLY A 315 -1.72 -11.10 -4.52
CA GLY A 315 -3.09 -11.36 -4.09
C GLY A 315 -3.18 -11.78 -2.64
N THR A 316 -4.31 -12.31 -2.31
CA THR A 316 -4.68 -12.89 -1.02
C THR A 316 -4.60 -11.92 0.17
N ALA A 317 -5.38 -12.24 1.19
CA ALA A 317 -5.37 -11.54 2.46
C ALA A 317 -5.44 -12.56 3.60
N GLU A 318 -4.51 -12.48 4.56
CA GLU A 318 -4.47 -13.40 5.69
C GLU A 318 -4.37 -12.62 7.01
N PHE A 319 -5.32 -12.87 7.91
CA PHE A 319 -5.35 -12.31 9.26
C PHE A 319 -4.60 -13.25 10.22
N HIS A 320 -3.29 -13.08 10.29
CA HIS A 320 -2.37 -13.93 11.07
C HIS A 320 -1.37 -13.12 11.89
N GLY A 321 -1.80 -11.96 12.41
CA GLY A 321 -0.93 -11.09 13.19
C GLY A 321 0.34 -10.69 12.40
N GLN A 322 1.50 -10.68 13.07
CA GLN A 322 2.78 -10.26 12.48
C GLN A 322 3.55 -11.39 11.78
N ASN A 323 2.92 -12.54 11.55
CA ASN A 323 3.56 -13.65 10.84
C ASN A 323 3.86 -13.29 9.38
N ARG A 324 5.07 -13.61 8.91
CA ARG A 324 5.54 -13.35 7.53
C ARG A 324 5.94 -14.61 6.77
N ASP A 325 5.72 -15.78 7.33
CA ASP A 325 6.06 -17.05 6.66
C ASP A 325 5.36 -17.10 5.30
N ILE A 326 6.11 -17.49 4.29
CA ILE A 326 5.60 -17.70 2.94
C ILE A 326 5.05 -19.12 2.86
N ARG A 327 3.77 -19.23 2.55
CA ARG A 327 3.08 -20.52 2.47
C ARG A 327 2.83 -20.88 1.02
N ILE A 328 3.19 -22.10 0.64
CA ILE A 328 3.02 -22.59 -0.72
C ILE A 328 1.54 -22.63 -1.16
N ASP A 329 0.61 -22.96 -0.25
CA ASP A 329 -0.83 -22.96 -0.49
C ASP A 329 -1.40 -21.54 -0.77
N ARG A 330 -0.60 -20.48 -0.59
CA ARG A 330 -0.92 -19.10 -0.92
C ARG A 330 -0.23 -18.61 -2.20
N ILE A 331 0.86 -19.26 -2.59
CA ILE A 331 1.58 -18.98 -3.83
C ILE A 331 0.94 -19.74 -5.00
N THR A 332 0.58 -21.01 -4.79
CA THR A 332 -0.01 -21.88 -5.83
C THR A 332 -1.22 -21.24 -6.54
N PRO A 333 -2.20 -20.59 -5.86
CA PRO A 333 -3.31 -19.93 -6.55
C PRO A 333 -2.87 -18.80 -7.48
N LEU A 334 -1.81 -18.03 -7.12
CA LEU A 334 -1.27 -16.98 -7.98
C LEU A 334 -0.67 -17.57 -9.26
N MET A 335 0.12 -18.64 -9.13
CA MET A 335 0.73 -19.33 -10.28
C MET A 335 -0.31 -19.98 -11.18
N ASN A 336 -1.35 -20.61 -10.59
CA ASN A 336 -2.44 -21.22 -11.35
C ASN A 336 -3.27 -20.18 -12.11
N TRP A 337 -3.45 -18.97 -11.51
CA TRP A 337 -4.10 -17.87 -12.18
C TRP A 337 -3.32 -17.45 -13.45
N VAL A 338 -2.00 -17.34 -13.36
CA VAL A 338 -1.16 -17.00 -14.54
C VAL A 338 -1.26 -18.09 -15.61
N ARG A 339 -1.14 -19.37 -15.24
CA ARG A 339 -1.28 -20.49 -16.21
C ARG A 339 -2.63 -20.48 -16.93
N LYS A 340 -3.70 -20.09 -16.24
CA LYS A 340 -5.05 -20.00 -16.80
C LYS A 340 -5.18 -18.87 -17.82
N TYR A 341 -4.73 -17.67 -17.45
CA TYR A 341 -4.98 -16.46 -18.23
C TYR A 341 -3.88 -16.17 -19.26
N PHE A 342 -2.66 -16.65 -19.03
CA PHE A 342 -1.49 -16.49 -19.91
C PHE A 342 -0.81 -17.85 -20.14
N PRO A 343 -1.46 -18.79 -20.83
CA PRO A 343 -0.98 -20.18 -20.93
C PRO A 343 0.33 -20.35 -21.71
N LYS A 344 0.73 -19.35 -22.50
CA LYS A 344 2.00 -19.37 -23.25
C LYS A 344 3.19 -18.88 -22.44
N LEU A 345 2.93 -18.24 -21.28
CA LEU A 345 4.00 -17.75 -20.41
C LEU A 345 4.58 -18.89 -19.57
N GLU A 346 5.88 -19.12 -19.70
CA GLU A 346 6.58 -20.10 -18.89
C GLU A 346 6.88 -19.54 -17.50
N LEU A 347 6.50 -20.27 -16.47
CA LEU A 347 6.66 -19.87 -15.08
C LEU A 347 7.97 -20.42 -14.52
N ARG A 348 9.09 -20.00 -15.13
CA ARG A 348 10.45 -20.29 -14.67
C ARG A 348 10.86 -19.21 -13.66
N ASP A 349 11.86 -19.52 -12.82
CA ASP A 349 12.61 -18.57 -12.00
C ASP A 349 11.75 -17.49 -11.31
N TYR A 350 10.82 -17.91 -10.46
CA TYR A 350 10.02 -16.97 -9.70
C TYR A 350 10.51 -16.79 -8.27
N LYS A 351 10.37 -15.56 -7.75
CA LYS A 351 10.61 -15.22 -6.35
C LYS A 351 9.29 -14.93 -5.66
N SER A 352 9.02 -15.62 -4.55
CA SER A 352 7.84 -15.36 -3.73
C SER A 352 8.15 -14.43 -2.57
N TRP A 353 7.16 -13.65 -2.16
CA TRP A 353 7.27 -12.71 -1.07
C TRP A 353 5.96 -12.60 -0.29
N ALA A 354 6.05 -12.19 0.97
CA ALA A 354 4.90 -11.90 1.82
C ALA A 354 5.11 -10.62 2.63
N GLY A 355 4.10 -9.74 2.64
CA GLY A 355 4.15 -8.48 3.37
C GLY A 355 2.89 -8.17 4.17
N LEU A 356 3.05 -7.34 5.19
CA LEU A 356 1.99 -6.98 6.11
C LEU A 356 1.41 -5.61 5.73
N ARG A 357 0.19 -5.59 5.19
CA ARG A 357 -0.55 -4.35 4.92
C ARG A 357 -0.99 -3.73 6.25
N PRO A 358 -0.70 -2.45 6.50
CA PRO A 358 -1.13 -1.75 7.72
C PRO A 358 -2.59 -1.31 7.61
N MET A 359 -3.53 -2.24 7.83
CA MET A 359 -4.96 -1.99 7.61
C MET A 359 -5.60 -1.27 8.79
N THR A 360 -6.26 -0.16 8.52
CA THR A 360 -7.16 0.52 9.45
C THR A 360 -8.59 -0.04 9.36
N PRO A 361 -9.41 0.03 10.40
CA PRO A 361 -10.74 -0.57 10.35
C PRO A 361 -11.74 0.19 9.45
N ASN A 362 -11.48 1.47 9.15
CA ASN A 362 -12.27 2.28 8.21
C ASN A 362 -11.64 2.34 6.81
N MET A 363 -10.54 1.63 6.59
CA MET A 363 -9.77 1.57 5.34
C MET A 363 -9.09 2.88 4.90
N MET A 364 -9.22 3.95 5.72
CA MET A 364 -8.62 5.25 5.44
C MET A 364 -7.20 5.35 6.02
N PRO A 365 -6.26 6.07 5.37
CA PRO A 365 -4.97 6.37 5.96
C PRO A 365 -5.10 7.23 7.23
N ILE A 366 -4.10 7.17 8.09
CA ILE A 366 -4.01 7.99 9.30
C ILE A 366 -2.98 9.10 9.01
N VAL A 367 -3.48 10.28 8.68
CA VAL A 367 -2.69 11.51 8.49
C VAL A 367 -3.19 12.50 9.53
N LYS A 368 -2.42 12.68 10.63
CA LYS A 368 -2.89 13.49 11.74
C LYS A 368 -1.78 13.96 12.67
N VAL A 369 -2.07 14.98 13.47
CA VAL A 369 -1.30 15.38 14.65
C VAL A 369 -1.46 14.35 15.77
N GLY A 370 -0.41 14.02 16.49
CA GLY A 370 -0.42 13.20 17.69
C GLY A 370 -0.82 13.96 18.93
N LYS A 371 -1.08 13.23 20.03
CA LYS A 371 -1.34 13.84 21.35
C LYS A 371 -0.12 14.53 21.94
N CYS A 372 1.06 13.98 21.68
CA CYS A 372 2.28 14.63 22.11
C CYS A 372 2.65 15.77 21.15
N PRO A 373 3.19 16.87 21.67
CA PRO A 373 3.63 17.99 20.85
C PRO A 373 4.69 17.55 19.82
N ASN A 374 4.59 18.08 18.60
CA ASN A 374 5.51 17.80 17.50
C ASN A 374 5.63 16.29 17.16
N VAL A 375 4.52 15.57 17.30
CA VAL A 375 4.38 14.20 16.83
C VAL A 375 3.26 14.16 15.79
N TRP A 376 3.55 13.54 14.65
CA TRP A 376 2.59 13.37 13.56
C TRP A 376 2.61 11.92 13.05
N TYR A 377 1.52 11.52 12.41
CA TYR A 377 1.35 10.20 11.85
C TYR A 377 1.02 10.30 10.36
N ASN A 378 1.77 9.57 9.53
CA ASN A 378 1.44 9.30 8.14
C ASN A 378 1.57 7.79 7.91
N THR A 379 0.50 7.03 8.17
CA THR A 379 0.51 5.58 8.28
C THR A 379 -0.86 4.96 8.04
N GLY A 380 -0.97 3.63 8.06
CA GLY A 380 -2.28 2.95 8.03
C GLY A 380 -2.94 2.90 6.64
N HIS A 381 -2.18 3.03 5.58
CA HIS A 381 -2.66 3.11 4.18
C HIS A 381 -3.24 1.80 3.62
N GLY A 382 -3.21 0.72 4.39
CA GLY A 382 -3.75 -0.57 3.96
C GLY A 382 -3.10 -1.11 2.69
N HIS A 383 -3.91 -1.44 1.70
CA HIS A 383 -3.46 -1.97 0.41
C HIS A 383 -3.10 -0.88 -0.61
N LEU A 384 -3.45 0.38 -0.33
CA LEU A 384 -3.22 1.53 -1.22
C LEU A 384 -2.01 2.37 -0.83
N GLY A 385 -1.10 1.83 0.00
CA GLY A 385 0.03 2.59 0.53
C GLY A 385 0.89 3.24 -0.54
N TRP A 386 1.06 2.61 -1.68
CA TRP A 386 1.78 3.22 -2.78
C TRP A 386 0.93 4.27 -3.50
N THR A 387 -0.27 3.87 -3.93
CA THR A 387 -1.20 4.79 -4.62
C THR A 387 -1.42 6.10 -3.87
N LEU A 388 -1.49 6.08 -2.52
CA LEU A 388 -1.81 7.26 -1.72
C LEU A 388 -0.58 8.00 -1.17
N SER A 389 0.63 7.44 -1.32
CA SER A 389 1.83 7.91 -0.59
C SER A 389 2.22 9.36 -0.89
N ALA A 390 2.13 9.79 -2.14
CA ALA A 390 2.51 11.15 -2.53
C ALA A 390 1.54 12.19 -1.96
N TYR A 391 0.24 11.94 -2.06
CA TYR A 391 -0.78 12.83 -1.51
C TYR A 391 -0.68 12.97 0.01
N THR A 392 -0.64 11.84 0.72
CA THR A 392 -0.59 11.86 2.19
C THR A 392 0.72 12.43 2.74
N ALA A 393 1.82 12.30 1.99
CA ALA A 393 3.09 12.93 2.34
C ALA A 393 3.04 14.46 2.18
N LYS A 394 2.42 14.95 1.10
CA LYS A 394 2.16 16.38 0.92
C LYS A 394 1.25 16.90 2.03
N GLN A 395 0.12 16.25 2.28
CA GLN A 395 -0.86 16.62 3.30
C GLN A 395 -0.24 16.71 4.70
N ILE A 396 0.54 15.71 5.13
CA ILE A 396 1.17 15.74 6.46
C ILE A 396 2.22 16.84 6.56
N THR A 397 2.90 17.16 5.45
CA THR A 397 3.86 18.27 5.41
C THR A 397 3.17 19.62 5.56
N GLU A 398 2.00 19.82 4.93
CA GLU A 398 1.18 21.00 5.11
C GLU A 398 0.76 21.17 6.58
N ILE A 399 0.24 20.11 7.21
CA ILE A 399 -0.12 20.12 8.65
C ILE A 399 1.09 20.43 9.56
N ILE A 400 2.31 20.07 9.17
CA ILE A 400 3.52 20.36 9.97
C ILE A 400 3.94 21.81 9.82
N ASN A 401 3.64 22.45 8.70
CA ASN A 401 3.99 23.83 8.40
C ASN A 401 3.00 24.87 8.98
N GLU A 402 1.76 24.44 9.33
CA GLU A 402 0.78 25.22 10.08
C GLU A 402 1.19 25.42 11.54
#